data_9d9097f74e2cf8624baeacf182ae715a
#
_entry.id   9d9097f74e2cf8624baeacf182ae715a
#
_cell.length_a   1.000
_cell.length_b   1.000
_cell.length_c   1.000
_cell.angle_alpha   90.00
_cell.angle_beta   90.00
_cell.angle_gamma   90.00
#
_symmetry.space_group_name_H-M   'P 1'
#
loop_
_entity.id
_entity.type
_entity.pdbx_description
1 polymer ?
#
loop_
_entity_poly.entity_id
_entity_poly.type
_entity_poly.pdbx_seq_one_letter_code
_entity_poly.pdbx_strand_id
1 'polypeptide(L)'
;MSEDFTDGTGLCPHCGHHVAADLVGQAQVSPTWDPYYARQPVPDPAQGGATGYLERMRQARDLVLVYSCQFCDRTIVFLEHSREREADDRTMTAEERTSRTMIVPAKPPRQLPEATPEPVRSLYAEASICEDAGALRAAGVLYRAATEEMVKDQGGTGRDLQAKINSLTPRLDAEVLEDLHESRVVGNDSIHAGVQYAPEEIADVAELLWEAAFVLYEQPAQKASMRAARKARHDAARGPHAAS
;
A
#
# COMPACT_ATOMS: atom_id res chain seq x y z
N MET A 1 -15.49 -7.00 2.71
CA MET A 1 -16.41 -5.94 2.18
C MET A 1 -15.80 -5.52 0.87
N SER A 2 -16.57 -5.54 -0.22
CA SER A 2 -16.05 -5.24 -1.56
C SER A 2 -15.72 -3.75 -1.66
N GLU A 3 -14.48 -3.43 -2.04
CA GLU A 3 -14.03 -2.05 -2.31
C GLU A 3 -14.16 -1.69 -3.79
N ASP A 4 -14.69 -2.63 -4.61
CA ASP A 4 -14.69 -2.55 -6.07
C ASP A 4 -16.01 -2.09 -6.69
N PHE A 5 -17.02 -1.82 -5.87
CA PHE A 5 -18.37 -1.40 -6.31
C PHE A 5 -19.03 -2.34 -7.33
N THR A 6 -18.68 -3.63 -7.34
CA THR A 6 -19.23 -4.61 -8.31
C THR A 6 -20.76 -4.70 -8.24
N ASP A 7 -21.33 -4.53 -7.05
CA ASP A 7 -22.77 -4.53 -6.76
C ASP A 7 -23.37 -3.11 -6.63
N GLY A 8 -22.61 -2.08 -7.00
CA GLY A 8 -23.00 -0.67 -6.84
C GLY A 8 -22.84 -0.13 -5.43
N THR A 9 -22.25 -0.92 -4.51
CA THR A 9 -21.96 -0.49 -3.14
C THR A 9 -20.51 -0.77 -2.76
N GLY A 10 -19.90 0.04 -1.89
CA GLY A 10 -18.51 -0.13 -1.48
C GLY A 10 -18.03 0.94 -0.51
N LEU A 11 -16.80 0.80 -0.07
CA LEU A 11 -16.14 1.81 0.76
C LEU A 11 -15.64 2.95 -0.13
N CYS A 12 -16.20 4.15 0.04
CA CYS A 12 -15.73 5.31 -0.70
C CYS A 12 -14.34 5.75 -0.22
N PRO A 13 -13.34 5.79 -1.11
CA PRO A 13 -11.98 6.16 -0.74
C PRO A 13 -11.82 7.64 -0.40
N HIS A 14 -12.82 8.47 -0.75
CA HIS A 14 -12.78 9.90 -0.47
C HIS A 14 -13.40 10.29 0.86
N CYS A 15 -14.46 9.62 1.29
CA CYS A 15 -15.17 9.98 2.52
C CYS A 15 -15.11 8.91 3.61
N GLY A 16 -14.56 7.73 3.32
CA GLY A 16 -14.41 6.64 4.28
C GLY A 16 -15.73 5.96 4.70
N HIS A 17 -16.84 6.24 4.01
CA HIS A 17 -18.14 5.63 4.32
C HIS A 17 -18.44 4.49 3.35
N HIS A 18 -19.14 3.47 3.84
CA HIS A 18 -19.73 2.45 2.98
C HIS A 18 -20.98 3.06 2.34
N VAL A 19 -20.95 3.20 1.02
CA VAL A 19 -21.92 3.98 0.25
C VAL A 19 -22.41 3.24 -0.98
N ALA A 20 -23.54 3.66 -1.53
CA ALA A 20 -23.89 3.41 -2.91
C ALA A 20 -23.12 4.37 -3.83
N ALA A 21 -22.78 3.91 -5.03
CA ALA A 21 -22.13 4.72 -6.05
C ALA A 21 -22.80 4.46 -7.41
N ASP A 22 -23.09 5.53 -8.12
CA ASP A 22 -23.71 5.47 -9.45
C ASP A 22 -22.65 5.32 -10.52
N LEU A 23 -22.80 4.33 -11.41
CA LEU A 23 -22.00 4.24 -12.62
C LEU A 23 -22.41 5.38 -13.57
N VAL A 24 -21.59 6.43 -13.63
CA VAL A 24 -21.88 7.65 -14.43
C VAL A 24 -21.19 7.64 -15.78
N GLY A 25 -20.23 6.76 -16.00
CA GLY A 25 -19.52 6.62 -17.26
C GLY A 25 -18.81 5.29 -17.40
N GLN A 26 -18.70 4.85 -18.66
CA GLN A 26 -17.94 3.65 -19.02
C GLN A 26 -17.34 3.85 -20.40
N ALA A 27 -16.08 3.44 -20.56
CA ALA A 27 -15.38 3.46 -21.83
C ALA A 27 -14.57 2.19 -22.02
N GLN A 28 -14.66 1.61 -23.22
CA GLN A 28 -13.77 0.51 -23.58
C GLN A 28 -12.41 1.08 -23.98
N VAL A 29 -11.35 0.59 -23.32
CA VAL A 29 -9.97 0.86 -23.70
C VAL A 29 -9.59 -0.18 -24.74
N SER A 30 -9.18 0.25 -25.94
CA SER A 30 -8.76 -0.68 -27.00
C SER A 30 -7.59 -1.52 -26.48
N PRO A 31 -7.61 -2.84 -26.63
CA PRO A 31 -6.55 -3.74 -26.17
C PRO A 31 -5.29 -3.66 -27.05
N THR A 32 -4.92 -2.49 -27.53
CA THR A 32 -3.87 -2.31 -28.52
C THR A 32 -2.46 -2.51 -27.98
N TRP A 33 -2.30 -2.92 -26.71
CA TRP A 33 -0.97 -3.08 -26.17
C TRP A 33 -0.79 -4.26 -25.20
N ASP A 34 -0.94 -5.47 -25.70
CA ASP A 34 -0.20 -6.59 -25.12
C ASP A 34 1.14 -6.71 -25.88
N PRO A 35 2.30 -6.46 -25.23
CA PRO A 35 3.61 -6.59 -25.88
C PRO A 35 3.88 -7.99 -26.42
N TYR A 36 3.17 -9.00 -25.93
CA TYR A 36 3.24 -10.37 -26.40
C TYR A 36 2.59 -10.52 -27.79
N TYR A 37 1.41 -9.90 -28.00
CA TYR A 37 0.71 -9.96 -29.28
C TYR A 37 1.27 -8.99 -30.32
N ALA A 38 1.83 -7.85 -29.90
CA ALA A 38 2.51 -6.91 -30.80
C ALA A 38 3.78 -7.51 -31.45
N ARG A 39 4.34 -8.58 -30.89
CA ARG A 39 5.52 -9.29 -31.43
C ARG A 39 5.19 -10.48 -32.32
N GLN A 40 3.93 -10.89 -32.42
CA GLN A 40 3.54 -11.96 -33.31
C GLN A 40 3.28 -11.39 -34.71
N PRO A 41 3.80 -12.02 -35.78
CA PRO A 41 3.46 -11.60 -37.11
C PRO A 41 1.96 -11.69 -37.31
N VAL A 42 1.38 -10.62 -37.86
CA VAL A 42 -0.05 -10.59 -38.19
C VAL A 42 -0.32 -11.79 -39.12
N PRO A 43 -1.22 -12.72 -38.74
CA PRO A 43 -1.51 -13.87 -39.54
C PRO A 43 -2.04 -13.43 -40.91
N ASP A 44 -1.53 -14.05 -41.99
CA ASP A 44 -1.99 -13.77 -43.35
C ASP A 44 -3.52 -13.98 -43.43
N PRO A 45 -4.30 -12.95 -43.80
CA PRO A 45 -5.76 -13.06 -43.92
C PRO A 45 -6.20 -14.15 -44.89
N ALA A 46 -5.37 -14.47 -45.89
CA ALA A 46 -5.61 -15.54 -46.89
C ALA A 46 -5.55 -16.95 -46.29
N GLN A 47 -4.95 -17.13 -45.10
CA GLN A 47 -4.80 -18.43 -44.43
C GLN A 47 -5.81 -18.69 -43.31
N GLY A 48 -6.85 -17.87 -43.19
CA GLY A 48 -7.91 -18.03 -42.18
C GLY A 48 -7.50 -17.71 -40.71
N GLY A 49 -6.21 -17.38 -40.49
CA GLY A 49 -5.70 -17.09 -39.14
C GLY A 49 -6.12 -15.75 -38.57
N ALA A 50 -6.52 -14.81 -39.43
CA ALA A 50 -6.91 -13.47 -38.99
C ALA A 50 -8.22 -13.45 -38.18
N THR A 51 -9.16 -14.34 -38.46
CA THR A 51 -10.45 -14.41 -37.78
C THR A 51 -10.26 -14.84 -36.31
N GLY A 52 -9.47 -15.87 -36.06
CA GLY A 52 -9.17 -16.32 -34.69
C GLY A 52 -8.32 -15.34 -33.86
N TYR A 53 -7.47 -14.55 -34.52
CA TYR A 53 -6.71 -13.49 -33.87
C TYR A 53 -7.60 -12.30 -33.46
N LEU A 54 -8.44 -11.84 -34.38
CA LEU A 54 -9.41 -10.76 -34.14
C LEU A 54 -10.49 -11.19 -33.12
N GLU A 55 -10.87 -12.47 -33.13
CA GLU A 55 -11.83 -13.03 -32.18
C GLU A 55 -11.24 -13.08 -30.77
N ARG A 56 -9.97 -13.50 -30.61
CA ARG A 56 -9.25 -13.44 -29.33
C ARG A 56 -9.02 -12.02 -28.83
N MET A 57 -8.76 -11.06 -29.71
CA MET A 57 -8.69 -9.63 -29.33
C MET A 57 -10.03 -9.04 -28.91
N ARG A 58 -11.16 -9.62 -29.38
CA ARG A 58 -12.50 -9.24 -28.92
C ARG A 58 -12.87 -9.81 -27.56
N GLN A 59 -12.15 -10.80 -27.10
CA GLN A 59 -12.45 -11.59 -25.90
C GLN A 59 -11.84 -11.02 -24.61
N ALA A 60 -10.79 -10.21 -24.69
CA ALA A 60 -10.29 -9.45 -23.56
C ALA A 60 -10.82 -8.00 -23.65
N ARG A 61 -11.47 -7.55 -22.60
CA ARG A 61 -12.02 -6.19 -22.54
C ARG A 61 -11.42 -5.48 -21.35
N ASP A 62 -10.77 -4.36 -21.63
CA ASP A 62 -10.42 -3.40 -20.61
C ASP A 62 -11.45 -2.26 -20.63
N LEU A 63 -12.09 -2.04 -19.50
CA LEU A 63 -13.08 -0.99 -19.32
C LEU A 63 -12.59 0.01 -18.30
N VAL A 64 -12.69 1.28 -18.62
CA VAL A 64 -12.65 2.34 -17.62
C VAL A 64 -14.07 2.55 -17.12
N LEU A 65 -14.28 2.37 -15.83
CA LEU A 65 -15.55 2.56 -15.15
C LEU A 65 -15.46 3.79 -14.26
N VAL A 66 -16.39 4.70 -14.41
CA VAL A 66 -16.44 5.95 -13.65
C VAL A 66 -17.69 5.93 -12.77
N TYR A 67 -17.47 5.98 -11.46
CA TYR A 67 -18.54 6.04 -10.47
C TYR A 67 -18.58 7.41 -9.79
N SER A 68 -19.75 7.83 -9.35
CA SER A 68 -19.97 8.96 -8.45
C SER A 68 -20.46 8.46 -7.10
N CYS A 69 -19.82 8.89 -6.03
CA CYS A 69 -20.24 8.55 -4.67
C CYS A 69 -21.52 9.31 -4.32
N GLN A 70 -22.60 8.62 -3.96
CA GLN A 70 -23.87 9.26 -3.59
C GLN A 70 -23.81 10.10 -2.31
N PHE A 71 -22.76 9.96 -1.49
CA PHE A 71 -22.60 10.71 -0.23
C PHE A 71 -21.76 11.98 -0.37
N CYS A 72 -20.65 11.93 -1.13
CA CYS A 72 -19.72 13.07 -1.23
C CYS A 72 -19.54 13.60 -2.66
N ASP A 73 -20.28 13.10 -3.64
CA ASP A 73 -20.28 13.47 -5.06
C ASP A 73 -18.90 13.38 -5.76
N ARG A 74 -17.92 12.76 -5.11
CA ARG A 74 -16.57 12.59 -5.69
C ARG A 74 -16.52 11.40 -6.62
N THR A 75 -15.72 11.56 -7.68
CA THR A 75 -15.53 10.56 -8.72
C THR A 75 -14.55 9.47 -8.27
N ILE A 76 -14.93 8.21 -8.54
CA ILE A 76 -14.09 7.02 -8.35
C ILE A 76 -13.93 6.38 -9.73
N VAL A 77 -12.70 6.06 -10.13
CA VAL A 77 -12.42 5.45 -11.43
C VAL A 77 -11.71 4.13 -11.26
N PHE A 78 -12.24 3.10 -11.93
CA PHE A 78 -11.61 1.79 -12.00
C PHE A 78 -11.18 1.48 -13.43
N LEU A 79 -10.09 0.74 -13.54
CA LEU A 79 -9.76 -0.04 -14.72
C LEU A 79 -10.21 -1.48 -14.44
N GLU A 80 -11.15 -1.96 -15.22
CA GLU A 80 -11.60 -3.34 -15.18
C GLU A 80 -10.97 -4.11 -16.33
N HIS A 81 -10.28 -5.19 -15.99
CA HIS A 81 -9.76 -6.15 -16.96
C HIS A 81 -10.60 -7.42 -16.90
N SER A 82 -11.22 -7.77 -18.02
CA SER A 82 -12.04 -8.97 -18.13
C SER A 82 -11.49 -9.90 -19.20
N ARG A 83 -11.29 -11.18 -18.84
CA ARG A 83 -10.89 -12.25 -19.78
C ARG A 83 -12.08 -13.14 -20.07
N GLU A 84 -12.32 -13.44 -21.36
CA GLU A 84 -13.24 -14.50 -21.69
C GLU A 84 -12.65 -15.88 -21.37
N ARG A 85 -13.53 -16.83 -21.12
CA ARG A 85 -13.20 -18.20 -20.76
C ARG A 85 -12.57 -18.91 -21.96
N GLU A 86 -11.34 -19.36 -21.85
CA GLU A 86 -10.81 -20.35 -22.77
C GLU A 86 -11.51 -21.71 -22.55
N ALA A 87 -11.68 -22.48 -23.63
CA ALA A 87 -12.46 -23.74 -23.61
C ALA A 87 -11.91 -24.78 -22.61
N ASP A 88 -10.61 -24.69 -22.27
CA ASP A 88 -9.93 -25.58 -21.33
C ASP A 88 -9.98 -25.11 -19.85
N ASP A 89 -10.41 -23.88 -19.60
CA ASP A 89 -10.38 -23.30 -18.24
C ASP A 89 -11.76 -23.39 -17.58
N ARG A 90 -12.18 -24.64 -17.33
CA ARG A 90 -13.50 -24.94 -16.72
C ARG A 90 -13.55 -24.68 -15.21
N THR A 91 -12.44 -24.38 -14.59
CA THR A 91 -12.29 -24.23 -13.14
C THR A 91 -12.32 -22.80 -12.65
N MET A 92 -12.05 -21.80 -13.49
CA MET A 92 -12.11 -20.39 -13.10
C MET A 92 -13.51 -19.86 -12.90
N THR A 93 -13.76 -19.19 -11.80
CA THR A 93 -14.98 -18.47 -11.51
C THR A 93 -15.10 -17.17 -12.33
N ALA A 94 -16.28 -16.55 -12.37
CA ALA A 94 -16.45 -15.25 -13.02
C ALA A 94 -15.60 -14.15 -12.35
N GLU A 95 -15.41 -14.24 -11.03
CA GLU A 95 -14.60 -13.30 -10.24
C GLU A 95 -13.09 -13.42 -10.56
N GLU A 96 -12.58 -14.64 -10.74
CA GLU A 96 -11.18 -14.85 -11.14
C GLU A 96 -10.87 -14.35 -12.56
N ARG A 97 -11.90 -14.17 -13.39
CA ARG A 97 -11.76 -13.66 -14.77
C ARG A 97 -11.86 -12.16 -14.88
N THR A 98 -12.35 -11.49 -13.85
CA THR A 98 -12.52 -10.04 -13.85
C THR A 98 -11.74 -9.45 -12.69
N SER A 99 -10.77 -8.61 -13.01
CA SER A 99 -10.02 -7.86 -12.01
C SER A 99 -10.30 -6.37 -12.15
N ARG A 100 -10.41 -5.67 -11.03
CA ARG A 100 -10.59 -4.22 -10.99
C ARG A 100 -9.46 -3.56 -10.23
N THR A 101 -8.92 -2.52 -10.80
CA THR A 101 -7.90 -1.68 -10.17
C THR A 101 -8.43 -0.26 -10.06
N MET A 102 -8.49 0.27 -8.86
CA MET A 102 -8.85 1.67 -8.65
C MET A 102 -7.71 2.58 -9.12
N ILE A 103 -8.04 3.55 -9.96
CA ILE A 103 -7.07 4.54 -10.49
C ILE A 103 -7.35 5.96 -10.02
N VAL A 104 -8.57 6.24 -9.55
CA VAL A 104 -8.92 7.54 -8.94
C VAL A 104 -9.85 7.29 -7.74
N PRO A 105 -9.50 7.81 -6.57
CA PRO A 105 -8.20 8.39 -6.25
C PRO A 105 -7.09 7.34 -6.35
N ALA A 106 -5.86 7.78 -6.57
CA ALA A 106 -4.73 6.88 -6.40
C ALA A 106 -4.75 6.35 -4.96
N LYS A 107 -4.37 5.08 -4.79
CA LYS A 107 -4.26 4.48 -3.45
C LYS A 107 -3.38 5.39 -2.58
N PRO A 108 -3.86 5.85 -1.42
CA PRO A 108 -3.03 6.66 -0.55
C PRO A 108 -1.83 5.82 -0.07
N PRO A 109 -0.66 6.43 0.06
CA PRO A 109 0.50 5.71 0.58
C PRO A 109 0.24 5.27 2.02
N ARG A 110 0.89 4.19 2.44
CA ARG A 110 0.90 3.75 3.83
C ARG A 110 1.38 4.89 4.73
N GLN A 111 0.81 4.99 5.91
CA GLN A 111 1.14 6.04 6.87
C GLN A 111 1.64 5.42 8.17
N LEU A 112 2.71 5.97 8.71
CA LEU A 112 3.11 5.70 10.09
C LEU A 112 2.26 6.51 11.07
N PRO A 113 2.19 6.09 12.35
CA PRO A 113 1.50 6.84 13.41
C PRO A 113 1.96 8.30 13.48
N GLU A 114 1.03 9.22 13.84
CA GLU A 114 1.31 10.67 13.88
C GLU A 114 2.44 11.06 14.85
N ALA A 115 2.62 10.32 15.92
CA ALA A 115 3.70 10.54 16.88
C ALA A 115 5.10 10.25 16.32
N THR A 116 5.19 9.58 15.15
CA THR A 116 6.47 9.30 14.47
C THR A 116 7.05 10.59 13.88
N PRO A 117 8.38 10.84 14.00
CA PRO A 117 9.02 12.01 13.41
C PRO A 117 8.76 12.14 11.91
N GLU A 118 8.56 13.39 11.47
CA GLU A 118 8.22 13.69 10.07
C GLU A 118 9.22 13.10 9.06
N PRO A 119 10.55 13.17 9.22
CA PRO A 119 11.48 12.59 8.25
C PRO A 119 11.29 11.08 8.07
N VAL A 120 10.94 10.35 9.11
CA VAL A 120 10.65 8.91 9.06
C VAL A 120 9.35 8.66 8.29
N ARG A 121 8.28 9.44 8.62
CA ARG A 121 6.98 9.33 7.96
C ARG A 121 7.05 9.64 6.46
N SER A 122 7.82 10.66 6.10
CA SER A 122 8.00 11.04 4.69
C SER A 122 8.67 9.93 3.88
N LEU A 123 9.79 9.39 4.36
CA LEU A 123 10.50 8.29 3.70
C LEU A 123 9.64 7.02 3.58
N TYR A 124 8.90 6.70 4.63
CA TYR A 124 8.00 5.56 4.63
C TYR A 124 6.85 5.71 3.61
N ALA A 125 6.26 6.90 3.52
CA ALA A 125 5.22 7.18 2.53
C ALA A 125 5.76 7.14 1.09
N GLU A 126 6.97 7.67 0.85
CA GLU A 126 7.64 7.56 -0.46
C GLU A 126 7.96 6.10 -0.82
N ALA A 127 8.39 5.29 0.16
CA ALA A 127 8.61 3.86 -0.04
C ALA A 127 7.34 3.15 -0.47
N SER A 128 6.22 3.44 0.18
CA SER A 128 4.91 2.90 -0.18
C SER A 128 4.45 3.29 -1.58
N ILE A 129 4.73 4.51 -2.04
CA ILE A 129 4.45 4.92 -3.42
C ILE A 129 5.26 4.09 -4.41
N CYS A 130 6.54 3.83 -4.10
CA CYS A 130 7.39 2.97 -4.92
C CYS A 130 6.91 1.51 -4.92
N GLU A 131 6.46 0.99 -3.77
CA GLU A 131 5.86 -0.34 -3.62
C GLU A 131 4.62 -0.47 -4.52
N ASP A 132 3.67 0.46 -4.41
CA ASP A 132 2.45 0.46 -5.21
C ASP A 132 2.72 0.62 -6.73
N ALA A 133 3.80 1.28 -7.10
CA ALA A 133 4.25 1.40 -8.49
C ALA A 133 5.03 0.16 -9.01
N GLY A 134 5.23 -0.87 -8.17
CA GLY A 134 6.04 -2.05 -8.51
C GLY A 134 7.55 -1.79 -8.57
N ALA A 135 8.01 -0.62 -8.11
CA ALA A 135 9.42 -0.27 -8.03
C ALA A 135 10.07 -0.83 -6.75
N LEU A 136 10.01 -2.14 -6.57
CA LEU A 136 10.29 -2.84 -5.31
C LEU A 136 11.70 -2.57 -4.76
N ARG A 137 12.70 -2.44 -5.64
CA ARG A 137 14.06 -2.07 -5.21
C ARG A 137 14.09 -0.68 -4.57
N ALA A 138 13.42 0.29 -5.18
CA ALA A 138 13.37 1.64 -4.65
C ALA A 138 12.60 1.66 -3.32
N ALA A 139 11.50 0.91 -3.22
CA ALA A 139 10.76 0.73 -1.98
C ALA A 139 11.64 0.19 -0.84
N GLY A 140 12.36 -0.91 -1.08
CA GLY A 140 13.29 -1.49 -0.09
C GLY A 140 14.38 -0.52 0.38
N VAL A 141 14.94 0.28 -0.55
CA VAL A 141 15.94 1.31 -0.24
C VAL A 141 15.35 2.41 0.65
N LEU A 142 14.13 2.86 0.34
CA LEU A 142 13.46 3.93 1.09
C LEU A 142 12.97 3.45 2.46
N TYR A 143 12.47 2.21 2.58
CA TYR A 143 12.15 1.62 3.89
C TYR A 143 13.40 1.51 4.77
N ARG A 144 14.54 1.10 4.20
CA ARG A 144 15.81 1.12 4.91
C ARG A 144 16.24 2.54 5.34
N ALA A 145 16.02 3.54 4.49
CA ALA A 145 16.30 4.93 4.84
C ALA A 145 15.42 5.41 6.00
N ALA A 146 14.12 5.04 6.01
CA ALA A 146 13.22 5.29 7.13
C ALA A 146 13.71 4.62 8.42
N THR A 147 14.20 3.37 8.33
CA THR A 147 14.85 2.68 9.45
C THR A 147 16.07 3.46 9.98
N GLU A 148 16.91 3.97 9.10
CA GLU A 148 18.11 4.73 9.50
C GLU A 148 17.73 6.02 10.23
N GLU A 149 16.73 6.77 9.76
CA GLU A 149 16.24 7.96 10.45
C GLU A 149 15.59 7.61 11.80
N MET A 150 14.82 6.51 11.87
CA MET A 150 14.24 6.02 13.12
C MET A 150 15.32 5.68 14.15
N VAL A 151 16.34 4.92 13.75
CA VAL A 151 17.46 4.52 14.60
C VAL A 151 18.27 5.74 15.08
N LYS A 152 18.47 6.73 14.21
CA LYS A 152 19.14 7.99 14.52
C LYS A 152 18.34 8.82 15.55
N ASP A 153 17.03 8.93 15.36
CA ASP A 153 16.13 9.63 16.31
C ASP A 153 16.16 8.96 17.69
N GLN A 154 16.22 7.64 17.75
CA GLN A 154 16.37 6.88 18.99
C GLN A 154 17.77 6.98 19.60
N GLY A 155 18.70 7.70 18.98
CA GLY A 155 20.06 7.93 19.46
C GLY A 155 21.01 6.76 19.20
N GLY A 156 20.74 5.95 18.17
CA GLY A 156 21.65 4.90 17.71
C GLY A 156 22.97 5.46 17.20
N THR A 157 24.09 4.86 17.62
CA THR A 157 25.46 5.28 17.31
C THR A 157 26.26 4.13 16.70
N GLY A 158 27.09 4.43 15.70
CA GLY A 158 27.92 3.43 15.05
C GLY A 158 28.34 3.87 13.64
N ARG A 159 29.28 3.12 13.04
CA ARG A 159 29.82 3.42 11.71
C ARG A 159 28.84 3.07 10.57
N ASP A 160 27.97 2.11 10.79
CA ASP A 160 27.00 1.61 9.83
C ASP A 160 25.65 1.36 10.52
N LEU A 161 24.60 1.10 9.74
CA LEU A 161 23.24 0.93 10.27
C LEU A 161 23.15 -0.25 11.24
N GLN A 162 23.85 -1.36 10.96
CA GLN A 162 23.88 -2.52 11.86
C GLN A 162 24.45 -2.15 13.23
N ALA A 163 25.60 -1.46 13.26
CA ALA A 163 26.20 -1.01 14.51
C ALA A 163 25.31 -0.02 15.27
N LYS A 164 24.62 0.88 14.53
CA LYS A 164 23.65 1.83 15.10
C LYS A 164 22.48 1.10 15.77
N ILE A 165 21.88 0.10 15.09
CA ILE A 165 20.78 -0.71 15.64
C ILE A 165 21.27 -1.46 16.88
N ASN A 166 22.42 -2.15 16.81
CA ASN A 166 22.99 -2.89 17.94
C ASN A 166 23.25 -1.99 19.16
N SER A 167 23.58 -0.72 18.96
CA SER A 167 23.81 0.22 20.06
C SER A 167 22.54 0.54 20.87
N LEU A 168 21.36 0.22 20.33
CA LEU A 168 20.07 0.41 20.99
C LEU A 168 19.66 -0.77 21.88
N THR A 169 20.37 -1.90 21.84
CA THR A 169 20.07 -3.12 22.63
C THR A 169 19.77 -2.86 24.12
N PRO A 170 20.43 -1.92 24.84
CA PRO A 170 20.09 -1.65 26.24
C PRO A 170 18.77 -0.90 26.43
N ARG A 171 18.13 -0.41 25.36
CA ARG A 171 16.97 0.49 25.41
C ARG A 171 15.74 -0.05 24.72
N LEU A 172 15.89 -0.93 23.75
CA LEU A 172 14.81 -1.48 22.93
C LEU A 172 14.66 -2.96 23.17
N ASP A 173 13.43 -3.43 23.08
CA ASP A 173 13.11 -4.85 23.13
C ASP A 173 13.70 -5.59 21.92
N ALA A 174 14.00 -6.89 22.10
CA ALA A 174 14.66 -7.71 21.08
C ALA A 174 13.84 -7.79 19.80
N GLU A 175 12.52 -7.85 19.89
CA GLU A 175 11.59 -7.90 18.77
C GLU A 175 11.72 -6.64 17.88
N VAL A 176 11.67 -5.45 18.47
CA VAL A 176 11.86 -4.19 17.73
C VAL A 176 13.23 -4.12 17.05
N LEU A 177 14.28 -4.63 17.71
CA LEU A 177 15.61 -4.68 17.11
C LEU A 177 15.68 -5.63 15.93
N GLU A 178 14.97 -6.76 15.97
CA GLU A 178 14.87 -7.72 14.89
C GLU A 178 14.14 -7.10 13.67
N ASP A 179 13.01 -6.44 13.88
CA ASP A 179 12.27 -5.71 12.84
C ASP A 179 13.14 -4.69 12.10
N LEU A 180 13.92 -3.89 12.87
CA LEU A 180 14.85 -2.92 12.31
C LEU A 180 16.00 -3.60 11.53
N HIS A 181 16.44 -4.77 11.96
CA HIS A 181 17.47 -5.54 11.25
C HIS A 181 16.91 -6.15 9.94
N GLU A 182 15.70 -6.67 9.92
CA GLU A 182 15.04 -7.19 8.72
C GLU A 182 14.96 -6.09 7.64
N SER A 183 14.42 -4.94 7.98
CA SER A 183 14.35 -3.80 7.07
C SER A 183 15.72 -3.37 6.54
N ARG A 184 16.75 -3.38 7.39
CA ARG A 184 18.14 -3.09 6.99
C ARG A 184 18.63 -4.09 5.95
N VAL A 185 18.38 -5.40 6.15
CA VAL A 185 18.84 -6.47 5.25
C VAL A 185 18.19 -6.33 3.89
N VAL A 186 16.87 -6.25 3.83
CA VAL A 186 16.10 -6.13 2.58
C VAL A 186 16.56 -4.92 1.77
N GLY A 187 16.72 -3.77 2.39
CA GLY A 187 17.18 -2.56 1.71
C GLY A 187 18.63 -2.66 1.22
N ASN A 188 19.51 -3.32 1.98
CA ASN A 188 20.91 -3.50 1.58
C ASN A 188 21.03 -4.44 0.38
N ASP A 189 20.34 -5.56 0.42
CA ASP A 189 20.39 -6.59 -0.62
C ASP A 189 19.75 -6.11 -1.92
N SER A 190 18.73 -5.26 -1.83
CA SER A 190 18.12 -4.58 -2.97
C SER A 190 19.13 -3.75 -3.79
N ILE A 191 20.16 -3.19 -3.13
CA ILE A 191 21.20 -2.38 -3.79
C ILE A 191 22.39 -3.23 -4.22
N HIS A 192 22.93 -4.05 -3.31
CA HIS A 192 24.27 -4.62 -3.46
C HIS A 192 24.28 -6.08 -3.90
N ALA A 193 23.32 -6.89 -3.49
CA ALA A 193 23.28 -8.31 -3.79
C ALA A 193 22.50 -8.65 -5.08
N GLY A 194 21.84 -7.67 -5.70
CA GLY A 194 20.99 -7.90 -6.89
C GLY A 194 19.78 -8.79 -6.60
N VAL A 195 19.44 -8.99 -5.34
CA VAL A 195 18.26 -9.75 -4.92
C VAL A 195 17.01 -8.99 -5.35
N GLN A 196 16.08 -9.70 -5.97
CA GLN A 196 14.74 -9.19 -6.29
C GLN A 196 13.78 -9.79 -5.28
N TYR A 197 13.28 -8.96 -4.40
CA TYR A 197 12.24 -9.33 -3.45
C TYR A 197 10.87 -9.35 -4.13
N ALA A 198 10.02 -10.27 -3.70
CA ALA A 198 8.62 -10.30 -4.11
C ALA A 198 7.83 -9.13 -3.47
N PRO A 199 6.69 -8.73 -4.07
CA PRO A 199 5.85 -7.67 -3.49
C PRO A 199 5.46 -7.94 -2.04
N GLU A 200 5.19 -9.19 -1.69
CA GLU A 200 4.79 -9.63 -0.36
C GLU A 200 5.92 -9.41 0.67
N GLU A 201 7.17 -9.70 0.29
CA GLU A 201 8.33 -9.51 1.17
C GLU A 201 8.60 -8.02 1.44
N ILE A 202 8.37 -7.15 0.46
CA ILE A 202 8.47 -5.69 0.65
C ILE A 202 7.32 -5.19 1.54
N ALA A 203 6.11 -5.72 1.37
CA ALA A 203 4.96 -5.40 2.20
C ALA A 203 5.17 -5.82 3.66
N ASP A 204 5.78 -6.99 3.89
CA ASP A 204 6.14 -7.46 5.24
C ASP A 204 7.10 -6.49 5.94
N VAL A 205 8.13 -5.98 5.22
CA VAL A 205 9.03 -4.96 5.77
C VAL A 205 8.29 -3.67 6.14
N ALA A 206 7.30 -3.28 5.35
CA ALA A 206 6.48 -2.12 5.70
C ALA A 206 5.70 -2.32 7.00
N GLU A 207 5.12 -3.50 7.21
CA GLU A 207 4.40 -3.84 8.44
C GLU A 207 5.35 -3.86 9.66
N LEU A 208 6.53 -4.50 9.55
CA LEU A 208 7.53 -4.51 10.63
C LEU A 208 7.95 -3.09 11.03
N LEU A 209 8.17 -2.19 10.06
CA LEU A 209 8.47 -0.79 10.35
C LEU A 209 7.30 -0.04 10.99
N TRP A 210 6.07 -0.37 10.60
CA TRP A 210 4.89 0.22 11.23
C TRP A 210 4.79 -0.21 12.71
N GLU A 211 5.01 -1.49 13.00
CA GLU A 211 5.02 -2.04 14.36
C GLU A 211 6.13 -1.42 15.21
N ALA A 212 7.34 -1.33 14.68
CA ALA A 212 8.45 -0.66 15.34
C ALA A 212 8.11 0.82 15.65
N ALA A 213 7.54 1.56 14.68
CA ALA A 213 7.13 2.95 14.88
C ALA A 213 6.03 3.08 15.94
N PHE A 214 5.07 2.16 15.95
CA PHE A 214 4.01 2.14 16.96
C PHE A 214 4.57 1.96 18.37
N VAL A 215 5.48 1.02 18.55
CA VAL A 215 6.12 0.76 19.85
C VAL A 215 7.01 1.91 20.31
N LEU A 216 7.77 2.49 19.38
CA LEU A 216 8.77 3.51 19.71
C LEU A 216 8.16 4.90 19.94
N TYR A 217 7.08 5.23 19.24
CA TYR A 217 6.52 6.58 19.24
C TYR A 217 5.07 6.65 19.72
N GLU A 218 4.19 5.85 19.14
CA GLU A 218 2.75 5.94 19.39
C GLU A 218 2.37 5.47 20.80
N GLN A 219 2.86 4.31 21.22
CA GLN A 219 2.58 3.80 22.57
C GLN A 219 3.04 4.74 23.68
N PRO A 220 4.26 5.32 23.65
CA PRO A 220 4.70 6.30 24.65
C PRO A 220 3.84 7.56 24.64
N ALA A 221 3.46 8.07 23.46
CA ALA A 221 2.59 9.23 23.31
C ALA A 221 1.20 8.98 23.90
N GLN A 222 0.58 7.84 23.61
CA GLN A 222 -0.70 7.44 24.18
C GLN A 222 -0.65 7.29 25.68
N LYS A 223 0.39 6.64 26.23
CA LYS A 223 0.60 6.48 27.67
C LYS A 223 0.77 7.84 28.35
N ALA A 224 1.51 8.78 27.72
CA ALA A 224 1.67 10.14 28.24
C ALA A 224 0.34 10.91 28.25
N SER A 225 -0.43 10.85 27.18
CA SER A 225 -1.76 11.47 27.07
C SER A 225 -2.72 10.94 28.13
N MET A 226 -2.79 9.61 28.33
CA MET A 226 -3.63 8.99 29.35
C MET A 226 -3.24 9.44 30.77
N ARG A 227 -1.93 9.55 31.05
CA ARG A 227 -1.44 10.04 32.36
C ARG A 227 -1.79 11.51 32.57
N ALA A 228 -1.61 12.35 31.55
CA ALA A 228 -1.96 13.76 31.59
C ALA A 228 -3.47 13.97 31.85
N ALA A 229 -4.32 13.22 31.13
CA ALA A 229 -5.77 13.30 31.31
C ALA A 229 -6.23 12.87 32.74
N ARG A 230 -5.60 11.84 33.31
CA ARG A 230 -5.88 11.43 34.70
C ARG A 230 -5.45 12.50 35.71
N LYS A 231 -4.25 13.06 35.51
CA LYS A 231 -3.73 14.14 36.35
C LYS A 231 -4.65 15.36 36.31
N ALA A 232 -5.04 15.81 35.12
CA ALA A 232 -5.97 16.96 34.98
C ALA A 232 -7.28 16.73 35.68
N ARG A 233 -7.88 15.53 35.59
CA ARG A 233 -9.13 15.19 36.32
C ARG A 233 -8.94 15.21 37.84
N HIS A 234 -7.81 14.67 38.31
CA HIS A 234 -7.49 14.65 39.73
C HIS A 234 -7.25 16.07 40.28
N ASP A 235 -6.55 16.92 39.54
CA ASP A 235 -6.28 18.30 39.92
C ASP A 235 -7.59 19.14 39.92
N ALA A 236 -8.45 18.93 38.90
CA ALA A 236 -9.79 19.56 38.89
C ALA A 236 -10.69 19.16 40.07
N ALA A 237 -10.62 17.90 40.51
CA ALA A 237 -11.37 17.44 41.68
C ALA A 237 -10.85 17.98 43.03
N ARG A 238 -9.60 18.45 43.07
CA ARG A 238 -8.98 19.03 44.28
C ARG A 238 -8.99 20.55 44.35
N GLY A 239 -9.34 21.27 43.28
CA GLY A 239 -9.54 22.72 43.35
C GLY A 239 -10.98 23.07 43.69
N PRO A 240 -11.33 24.17 44.34
CA PRO A 240 -10.70 25.10 45.26
C PRO A 240 -11.20 24.95 46.73
N HIS A 241 -11.19 23.77 47.30
CA HIS A 241 -11.58 23.56 48.71
C HIS A 241 -10.44 23.73 49.75
N ALA A 242 -9.25 24.21 49.34
CA ALA A 242 -8.10 24.40 50.23
C ALA A 242 -7.87 25.86 50.63
N ALA A 243 -8.92 26.72 50.56
CA ALA A 243 -8.87 28.12 51.04
C ALA A 243 -10.17 28.45 51.79
N SER A 244 -10.38 27.79 52.93
CA SER A 244 -11.33 28.22 53.96
C SER A 244 -10.73 27.98 55.32
#